data_74a67f1ce252e4c92f60efb8ee9e6a5c
#
_entry.id   74a67f1ce252e4c92f60efb8ee9e6a5c
#
_cell.length_a   1.000
_cell.length_b   1.000
_cell.length_c   1.000
_cell.angle_alpha   90.00
_cell.angle_beta   90.00
_cell.angle_gamma   90.00
#
_symmetry.space_group_name_H-M   'P 1'
#
loop_
_entity.id
_entity.type
_entity.pdbx_description
1 polymer ?
#
loop_
_entity_poly.entity_id
_entity_poly.type
_entity_poly.pdbx_seq_one_letter_code
_entity_poly.pdbx_strand_id
1 'polypeptide(L)'
;AAHRRRPRVRNRDRGAGLNTAGFVSGYRGSPLGGLDRELWRASKVLDQAGVRFQAGLNEELAATSIWGTQQANLFPGVQVDGVFSLWYGKGPGVDRSGDAFKHGNAAGTSLHGGVLVAAGDDHTCKSSTLPHQSEYSFIDAMMPVLNPSNVRELIELGLRGFALSRYSGCW
;
A
#
# COMPACT_ATOMS: atom_id res chain seq x y z
N ALA A 1 1.86 -29.13 11.10
CA ALA A 1 0.85 -28.35 10.40
C ALA A 1 1.36 -26.93 10.23
N ALA A 2 1.73 -26.53 9.00
CA ALA A 2 2.18 -25.20 8.70
C ALA A 2 1.02 -24.23 8.95
N HIS A 3 1.12 -23.38 9.96
CA HIS A 3 0.24 -22.25 10.14
C HIS A 3 0.39 -21.35 8.90
N ARG A 4 -0.48 -21.51 7.92
CA ARG A 4 -0.61 -20.60 6.79
C ARG A 4 -0.90 -19.20 7.37
N ARG A 5 0.09 -18.33 7.37
CA ARG A 5 -0.06 -16.94 7.81
C ARG A 5 -0.96 -16.24 6.80
N ARG A 6 -2.26 -16.21 7.08
CA ARG A 6 -3.26 -15.50 6.27
C ARG A 6 -3.08 -13.97 6.45
N PRO A 7 -3.42 -13.15 5.45
CA PRO A 7 -3.37 -11.69 5.57
C PRO A 7 -4.12 -11.21 6.81
N ARG A 8 -3.41 -10.55 7.71
CA ARG A 8 -3.95 -10.18 9.04
C ARG A 8 -5.11 -9.19 8.95
N VAL A 9 -5.06 -8.24 7.99
CA VAL A 9 -6.13 -7.26 7.77
C VAL A 9 -7.41 -7.98 7.39
N ARG A 10 -7.39 -8.79 6.33
CA ARG A 10 -8.57 -9.52 5.86
C ARG A 10 -9.15 -10.48 6.90
N ASN A 11 -8.31 -11.07 7.73
CA ASN A 11 -8.80 -11.94 8.81
C ASN A 11 -9.55 -11.16 9.89
N ARG A 12 -9.10 -9.97 10.24
CA ARG A 12 -9.83 -9.08 11.15
C ARG A 12 -11.18 -8.67 10.56
N ASP A 13 -11.16 -8.28 9.28
CA ASP A 13 -12.38 -7.90 8.56
C ASP A 13 -13.40 -9.03 8.51
N ARG A 14 -12.97 -10.23 8.15
CA ARG A 14 -13.83 -11.41 8.18
C ARG A 14 -14.39 -11.73 9.57
N GLY A 15 -13.58 -11.57 10.60
CA GLY A 15 -14.02 -11.70 11.99
C GLY A 15 -15.08 -10.67 12.39
N ALA A 16 -15.12 -9.52 11.70
CA ALA A 16 -16.13 -8.47 11.85
C ALA A 16 -17.30 -8.60 10.84
N GLY A 17 -17.37 -9.69 10.07
CA GLY A 17 -18.43 -9.93 9.08
C GLY A 17 -18.24 -9.21 7.75
N LEU A 18 -17.07 -8.61 7.50
CA LEU A 18 -16.78 -7.86 6.27
C LEU A 18 -16.12 -8.74 5.20
N ASN A 19 -16.56 -8.57 3.96
CA ASN A 19 -15.95 -9.19 2.78
C ASN A 19 -15.01 -8.20 2.07
N THR A 20 -13.84 -7.92 2.64
CA THR A 20 -12.85 -7.05 2.01
C THR A 20 -11.91 -7.82 1.09
N ALA A 21 -11.32 -7.12 0.11
CA ALA A 21 -10.23 -7.60 -0.72
C ALA A 21 -8.94 -6.80 -0.46
N GLY A 22 -7.81 -7.33 -0.90
CA GLY A 22 -6.53 -6.63 -0.86
C GLY A 22 -5.99 -6.35 -2.27
N PHE A 23 -5.32 -5.22 -2.45
CA PHE A 23 -4.61 -4.89 -3.67
C PHE A 23 -3.22 -4.37 -3.35
N VAL A 24 -2.21 -4.91 -4.03
CA VAL A 24 -0.82 -4.48 -3.87
C VAL A 24 -0.27 -4.10 -5.23
N SER A 25 0.21 -2.88 -5.36
CA SER A 25 0.85 -2.39 -6.57
C SER A 25 2.01 -1.46 -6.23
N GLY A 26 2.99 -1.41 -7.09
CA GLY A 26 4.19 -0.57 -6.94
C GLY A 26 5.19 -0.90 -8.01
N TYR A 27 6.39 -0.36 -7.87
CA TYR A 27 7.45 -0.58 -8.83
C TYR A 27 8.74 -1.05 -8.14
N ARG A 28 9.39 -2.03 -8.75
CA ARG A 28 10.62 -2.63 -8.21
C ARG A 28 11.76 -1.62 -8.17
N GLY A 29 12.54 -1.67 -7.12
CA GLY A 29 13.75 -0.86 -6.96
C GLY A 29 14.41 -1.13 -5.61
N SER A 30 15.74 -1.07 -5.54
CA SER A 30 16.46 -1.14 -4.28
C SER A 30 16.17 0.13 -3.46
N PRO A 31 15.90 0.01 -2.15
CA PRO A 31 16.03 -1.18 -1.31
C PRO A 31 14.82 -2.14 -1.30
N LEU A 32 13.74 -1.84 -2.01
CA LEU A 32 12.49 -2.62 -1.97
C LEU A 32 12.42 -3.78 -2.99
N GLY A 33 13.48 -4.06 -3.75
CA GLY A 33 13.50 -5.14 -4.74
C GLY A 33 13.26 -6.54 -4.15
N GLY A 34 13.58 -6.73 -2.88
CA GLY A 34 13.25 -7.96 -2.16
C GLY A 34 11.75 -8.15 -1.97
N LEU A 35 11.01 -7.09 -1.67
CA LEU A 35 9.56 -7.12 -1.51
C LEU A 35 8.86 -7.55 -2.80
N ASP A 36 9.20 -6.92 -3.93
CA ASP A 36 8.63 -7.25 -5.24
C ASP A 36 8.81 -8.74 -5.58
N ARG A 37 10.02 -9.25 -5.42
CA ARG A 37 10.33 -10.66 -5.67
C ARG A 37 9.51 -11.61 -4.78
N GLU A 38 9.36 -11.29 -3.51
CA GLU A 38 8.58 -12.11 -2.59
C GLU A 38 7.07 -12.04 -2.88
N LEU A 39 6.55 -10.90 -3.34
CA LEU A 39 5.17 -10.77 -3.80
C LEU A 39 4.91 -11.67 -5.03
N TRP A 40 5.82 -11.69 -6.00
CA TRP A 40 5.74 -12.60 -7.15
C TRP A 40 5.73 -14.08 -6.73
N ARG A 41 6.63 -14.46 -5.82
CA ARG A 41 6.68 -15.82 -5.28
C ARG A 41 5.41 -16.21 -4.52
N ALA A 42 4.82 -15.27 -3.83
CA ALA A 42 3.63 -15.48 -3.02
C ALA A 42 2.31 -15.29 -3.81
N SER A 43 2.34 -14.96 -5.10
CA SER A 43 1.16 -14.55 -5.86
C SER A 43 -0.03 -15.52 -5.72
N LYS A 44 0.19 -16.82 -5.88
CA LYS A 44 -0.86 -17.85 -5.69
C LYS A 44 -1.46 -17.86 -4.28
N VAL A 45 -0.64 -17.62 -3.25
CA VAL A 45 -1.08 -17.59 -1.86
C VAL A 45 -1.86 -16.30 -1.59
N LEU A 46 -1.43 -15.18 -2.18
CA LEU A 46 -2.12 -13.91 -2.11
C LEU A 46 -3.48 -13.98 -2.78
N ASP A 47 -3.58 -14.53 -3.99
CA ASP A 47 -4.84 -14.72 -4.71
C ASP A 47 -5.82 -15.58 -3.90
N GLN A 48 -5.38 -16.71 -3.36
CA GLN A 48 -6.18 -17.57 -2.47
C GLN A 48 -6.66 -16.84 -1.21
N ALA A 49 -5.86 -15.87 -0.76
CA ALA A 49 -6.20 -15.02 0.38
C ALA A 49 -7.06 -13.81 -0.01
N GLY A 50 -7.42 -13.65 -1.29
CA GLY A 50 -8.18 -12.52 -1.83
C GLY A 50 -7.39 -11.22 -1.83
N VAL A 51 -6.09 -11.30 -2.03
CA VAL A 51 -5.19 -10.17 -2.22
C VAL A 51 -4.62 -10.25 -3.64
N ARG A 52 -4.96 -9.31 -4.48
CA ARG A 52 -4.41 -9.18 -5.83
C ARG A 52 -3.07 -8.46 -5.78
N PHE A 53 -2.02 -9.09 -6.31
CA PHE A 53 -0.77 -8.42 -6.59
C PHE A 53 -0.66 -8.11 -8.09
N GLN A 54 -0.38 -6.86 -8.41
CA GLN A 54 -0.15 -6.41 -9.77
C GLN A 54 0.97 -5.38 -9.78
N ALA A 55 2.14 -5.76 -10.27
CA ALA A 55 3.24 -4.82 -10.46
C ALA A 55 2.83 -3.70 -11.42
N GLY A 56 3.13 -2.46 -11.06
CA GLY A 56 2.88 -1.31 -11.93
C GLY A 56 3.86 -1.26 -13.09
N LEU A 57 3.45 -0.66 -14.20
CA LEU A 57 4.37 -0.30 -15.29
C LEU A 57 5.34 0.78 -14.85
N ASN A 58 4.91 1.65 -13.95
CA ASN A 58 5.69 2.59 -13.19
C ASN A 58 4.99 2.91 -11.86
N GLU A 59 5.63 3.72 -11.02
CA GLU A 59 5.18 4.06 -9.68
C GLU A 59 3.88 4.87 -9.68
N GLU A 60 3.75 5.83 -10.60
CA GLU A 60 2.58 6.69 -10.74
C GLU A 60 1.33 5.90 -11.16
N LEU A 61 1.46 5.02 -12.17
CA LEU A 61 0.36 4.16 -12.59
C LEU A 61 -0.04 3.17 -11.49
N ALA A 62 0.91 2.71 -10.69
CA ALA A 62 0.63 1.91 -9.51
C ALA A 62 -0.19 2.70 -8.48
N ALA A 63 0.19 3.96 -8.19
CA ALA A 63 -0.54 4.84 -7.28
C ALA A 63 -1.95 5.15 -7.80
N THR A 64 -2.09 5.44 -9.08
CA THR A 64 -3.39 5.67 -9.74
C THR A 64 -4.30 4.44 -9.67
N SER A 65 -3.73 3.24 -9.87
CA SER A 65 -4.48 1.98 -9.73
C SER A 65 -5.00 1.79 -8.31
N ILE A 66 -4.18 2.12 -7.30
CA ILE A 66 -4.58 2.08 -5.89
C ILE A 66 -5.67 3.10 -5.59
N TRP A 67 -5.55 4.32 -6.11
CA TRP A 67 -6.62 5.31 -6.01
C TRP A 67 -7.94 4.76 -6.56
N GLY A 68 -7.91 4.16 -7.74
CA GLY A 68 -9.09 3.49 -8.32
C GLY A 68 -9.73 2.46 -7.38
N THR A 69 -8.95 1.70 -6.62
CA THR A 69 -9.50 0.73 -5.65
C THR A 69 -10.29 1.41 -4.53
N GLN A 70 -9.92 2.61 -4.13
CA GLN A 70 -10.61 3.36 -3.07
C GLN A 70 -11.90 4.01 -3.56
N GLN A 71 -12.03 4.21 -4.85
CA GLN A 71 -13.22 4.78 -5.50
C GLN A 71 -14.19 3.69 -6.02
N ALA A 72 -13.79 2.42 -5.96
CA ALA A 72 -14.56 1.32 -6.55
C ALA A 72 -16.00 1.25 -6.03
N ASN A 73 -16.21 1.49 -4.73
CA ASN A 73 -17.53 1.44 -4.11
C ASN A 73 -18.50 2.58 -4.54
N LEU A 74 -18.02 3.56 -5.30
CA LEU A 74 -18.85 4.61 -5.91
C LEU A 74 -19.57 4.11 -7.18
N PHE A 75 -19.19 2.96 -7.70
CA PHE A 75 -19.73 2.39 -8.94
C PHE A 75 -20.55 1.13 -8.66
N PRO A 76 -21.61 0.89 -9.46
CA PRO A 76 -22.41 -0.32 -9.31
C PRO A 76 -21.60 -1.58 -9.69
N GLY A 77 -21.94 -2.71 -9.07
CA GLY A 77 -21.37 -4.01 -9.40
C GLY A 77 -20.15 -4.43 -8.57
N VAL A 78 -19.69 -3.59 -7.64
CA VAL A 78 -18.65 -3.98 -6.70
C VAL A 78 -19.15 -5.06 -5.75
N GLN A 79 -18.36 -6.12 -5.58
CA GLN A 79 -18.74 -7.31 -4.80
C GLN A 79 -18.00 -7.43 -3.47
N VAL A 80 -17.29 -6.39 -3.08
CA VAL A 80 -16.53 -6.33 -1.83
C VAL A 80 -16.88 -5.06 -1.04
N ASP A 81 -16.82 -5.13 0.27
CA ASP A 81 -17.13 -4.00 1.14
C ASP A 81 -16.07 -2.90 1.10
N GLY A 82 -14.86 -3.25 0.68
CA GLY A 82 -13.75 -2.32 0.48
C GLY A 82 -12.48 -3.05 0.07
N VAL A 83 -11.49 -2.27 -0.39
CA VAL A 83 -10.19 -2.80 -0.81
C VAL A 83 -9.09 -2.14 0.02
N PHE A 84 -8.42 -2.90 0.89
CA PHE A 84 -7.21 -2.41 1.55
C PHE A 84 -6.02 -2.53 0.59
N SER A 85 -5.27 -1.47 0.44
CA SER A 85 -4.26 -1.37 -0.62
C SER A 85 -2.88 -0.99 -0.09
N LEU A 86 -1.84 -1.51 -0.74
CA LEU A 86 -0.45 -1.19 -0.44
C LEU A 86 0.26 -0.76 -1.72
N TRP A 87 0.76 0.47 -1.73
CA TRP A 87 1.74 0.92 -2.71
C TRP A 87 3.15 0.68 -2.18
N TYR A 88 4.11 0.37 -3.06
CA TYR A 88 5.52 0.31 -2.71
C TYR A 88 6.40 0.91 -3.80
N GLY A 89 7.43 1.64 -3.37
CA GLY A 89 8.42 2.25 -4.26
C GLY A 89 9.54 2.92 -3.48
N LYS A 90 10.58 3.35 -4.19
CA LYS A 90 11.68 4.13 -3.61
C LYS A 90 11.50 5.63 -3.86
N GLY A 91 12.39 6.46 -3.32
CA GLY A 91 12.30 7.93 -3.39
C GLY A 91 11.99 8.51 -4.77
N PRO A 92 12.70 8.16 -5.87
CA PRO A 92 12.34 8.64 -7.20
C PRO A 92 10.93 8.26 -7.64
N GLY A 93 10.42 7.13 -7.16
CA GLY A 93 9.05 6.71 -7.41
C GLY A 93 8.03 7.50 -6.60
N VAL A 94 8.39 7.93 -5.39
CA VAL A 94 7.58 8.86 -4.58
C VAL A 94 7.46 10.20 -5.30
N ASP A 95 8.57 10.77 -5.75
CA ASP A 95 8.59 12.02 -6.50
C ASP A 95 7.70 11.94 -7.75
N ARG A 96 7.85 10.87 -8.52
CA ARG A 96 7.04 10.62 -9.72
C ARG A 96 5.55 10.51 -9.42
N SER A 97 5.19 9.96 -8.28
CA SER A 97 3.80 9.68 -7.88
C SER A 97 3.14 10.84 -7.11
N GLY A 98 3.83 11.96 -6.92
CA GLY A 98 3.39 13.05 -6.05
C GLY A 98 1.99 13.57 -6.38
N ASP A 99 1.67 13.77 -7.66
CA ASP A 99 0.34 14.19 -8.09
C ASP A 99 -0.74 13.14 -7.76
N ALA A 100 -0.47 11.87 -8.07
CA ALA A 100 -1.38 10.77 -7.76
C ALA A 100 -1.60 10.61 -6.25
N PHE A 101 -0.57 10.80 -5.44
CA PHE A 101 -0.70 10.78 -3.98
C PHE A 101 -1.56 11.92 -3.45
N LYS A 102 -1.35 13.15 -3.92
CA LYS A 102 -2.15 14.31 -3.53
C LYS A 102 -3.62 14.12 -3.87
N HIS A 103 -3.92 13.72 -5.10
CA HIS A 103 -5.29 13.48 -5.54
C HIS A 103 -5.93 12.27 -4.84
N GLY A 104 -5.20 11.17 -4.70
CA GLY A 104 -5.69 9.98 -4.02
C GLY A 104 -5.96 10.23 -2.54
N ASN A 105 -5.07 10.95 -1.85
CA ASN A 105 -5.26 11.33 -0.46
C ASN A 105 -6.42 12.32 -0.28
N ALA A 106 -6.55 13.32 -1.17
CA ALA A 106 -7.66 14.28 -1.14
C ALA A 106 -9.02 13.61 -1.43
N ALA A 107 -9.06 12.62 -2.33
CA ALA A 107 -10.26 11.83 -2.59
C ALA A 107 -10.62 10.87 -1.43
N GLY A 108 -9.64 10.53 -0.61
CA GLY A 108 -9.81 9.69 0.56
C GLY A 108 -9.89 8.19 0.26
N THR A 109 -10.14 7.43 1.32
CA THR A 109 -10.30 5.97 1.26
C THR A 109 -11.77 5.58 1.40
N SER A 110 -12.13 4.42 0.83
CA SER A 110 -13.45 3.83 1.09
C SER A 110 -13.56 3.39 2.56
N LEU A 111 -14.79 3.31 3.08
CA LEU A 111 -15.08 3.03 4.49
C LEU A 111 -14.35 1.79 5.03
N HIS A 112 -14.31 0.72 4.24
CA HIS A 112 -13.64 -0.55 4.59
C HIS A 112 -12.38 -0.79 3.74
N GLY A 113 -11.87 0.25 3.07
CA GLY A 113 -10.64 0.23 2.28
C GLY A 113 -9.39 0.45 3.10
N GLY A 114 -8.77 1.56 2.89
CA GLY A 114 -7.52 1.99 3.52
C GLY A 114 -6.30 1.77 2.64
N VAL A 115 -5.37 2.70 2.68
CA VAL A 115 -4.15 2.68 1.87
C VAL A 115 -2.91 2.87 2.73
N LEU A 116 -1.91 2.05 2.48
CA LEU A 116 -0.54 2.28 2.96
C LEU A 116 0.40 2.51 1.79
N VAL A 117 1.35 3.40 1.99
CA VAL A 117 2.44 3.69 1.07
C VAL A 117 3.75 3.28 1.71
N ALA A 118 4.40 2.26 1.18
CA ALA A 118 5.70 1.79 1.67
C ALA A 118 6.82 2.42 0.82
N ALA A 119 7.44 3.46 1.33
CA ALA A 119 8.62 4.07 0.71
C ALA A 119 9.90 3.49 1.30
N GLY A 120 10.85 3.15 0.44
CA GLY A 120 12.19 2.75 0.85
C GLY A 120 13.21 3.71 0.23
N ASP A 121 13.71 4.62 1.04
CA ASP A 121 14.70 5.59 0.58
C ASP A 121 16.12 5.02 0.55
N ASP A 122 16.87 5.42 -0.44
CA ASP A 122 18.29 5.11 -0.63
C ASP A 122 19.13 6.34 -0.27
N HIS A 123 19.26 6.60 1.03
CA HIS A 123 19.91 7.80 1.54
C HIS A 123 21.37 7.97 1.10
N THR A 124 22.04 6.89 0.75
CA THR A 124 23.44 6.90 0.30
C THR A 124 23.60 6.84 -1.21
N CYS A 125 22.52 6.92 -1.96
CA CYS A 125 22.49 6.90 -3.44
C CYS A 125 23.18 5.68 -4.06
N LYS A 126 23.16 4.51 -3.42
CA LYS A 126 23.81 3.32 -3.99
C LYS A 126 23.14 2.81 -5.26
N SER A 127 21.85 3.02 -5.40
CA SER A 127 21.05 2.63 -6.56
C SER A 127 20.15 3.75 -7.09
N SER A 128 20.38 4.98 -6.63
CA SER A 128 19.69 6.20 -7.08
C SER A 128 20.72 7.25 -7.48
N THR A 129 20.35 8.20 -8.34
CA THR A 129 21.23 9.30 -8.74
C THR A 129 21.38 10.35 -7.65
N LEU A 130 20.31 10.56 -6.87
CA LEU A 130 20.23 11.53 -5.78
C LEU A 130 19.70 10.88 -4.50
N PRO A 131 20.10 11.38 -3.31
CA PRO A 131 19.46 10.98 -2.06
C PRO A 131 18.01 11.46 -2.02
N HIS A 132 17.16 10.73 -1.32
CA HIS A 132 15.78 11.07 -1.11
C HIS A 132 15.43 11.03 0.37
N GLN A 133 14.47 11.87 0.75
CA GLN A 133 13.81 11.85 2.04
C GLN A 133 12.31 12.02 1.81
N SER A 134 11.66 10.89 1.55
CA SER A 134 10.26 10.85 1.08
C SER A 134 9.25 11.37 2.09
N GLU A 135 9.61 11.45 3.38
CA GLU A 135 8.74 12.01 4.41
C GLU A 135 8.25 13.43 4.07
N TYR A 136 9.11 14.28 3.49
CA TYR A 136 8.70 15.64 3.10
C TYR A 136 7.68 15.64 1.97
N SER A 137 7.79 14.73 1.03
CA SER A 137 6.81 14.55 -0.05
C SER A 137 5.45 14.10 0.51
N PHE A 138 5.46 13.21 1.49
CA PHE A 138 4.23 12.76 2.15
C PHE A 138 3.60 13.85 3.01
N ILE A 139 4.40 14.66 3.71
CA ILE A 139 3.92 15.83 4.45
C ILE A 139 3.26 16.84 3.50
N ASP A 140 3.90 17.13 2.35
CA ASP A 140 3.33 18.00 1.30
C ASP A 140 2.02 17.42 0.73
N ALA A 141 1.91 16.11 0.63
CA ALA A 141 0.67 15.43 0.23
C ALA A 141 -0.35 15.27 1.39
N MET A 142 -0.08 15.81 2.56
CA MET A 142 -0.90 15.71 3.78
C MET A 142 -1.19 14.26 4.21
N MET A 143 -0.24 13.38 3.96
CA MET A 143 -0.30 11.97 4.34
C MET A 143 0.40 11.76 5.69
N PRO A 144 -0.23 11.12 6.69
CA PRO A 144 0.45 10.76 7.93
C PRO A 144 1.63 9.82 7.68
N VAL A 145 2.76 10.08 8.34
CA VAL A 145 3.99 9.29 8.17
C VAL A 145 4.22 8.41 9.40
N LEU A 146 4.45 7.13 9.16
CA LEU A 146 4.86 6.14 10.16
C LEU A 146 6.31 5.74 9.89
N ASN A 147 7.16 5.80 10.90
CA ASN A 147 8.59 5.50 10.77
C ASN A 147 9.00 4.30 11.64
N PRO A 148 8.85 3.06 11.14
CA PRO A 148 9.23 1.86 11.89
C PRO A 148 10.75 1.72 11.98
N SER A 149 11.27 1.42 13.17
CA SER A 149 12.70 1.22 13.42
C SER A 149 13.18 -0.22 13.18
N ASN A 150 12.25 -1.16 13.07
CA ASN A 150 12.56 -2.59 12.90
C ASN A 150 11.39 -3.34 12.25
N VAL A 151 11.65 -4.60 11.86
CA VAL A 151 10.64 -5.44 11.16
C VAL A 151 9.38 -5.70 12.02
N ARG A 152 9.52 -5.79 13.33
CA ARG A 152 8.37 -5.99 14.22
C ARG A 152 7.47 -4.76 14.20
N GLU A 153 8.06 -3.59 14.35
CA GLU A 153 7.33 -2.32 14.26
C GLU A 153 6.72 -2.10 12.88
N LEU A 154 7.42 -2.47 11.79
CA LEU A 154 6.86 -2.41 10.45
C LEU A 154 5.54 -3.18 10.35
N ILE A 155 5.48 -4.38 10.93
CA ILE A 155 4.25 -5.19 10.94
C ILE A 155 3.17 -4.56 11.85
N GLU A 156 3.54 -4.12 13.04
CA GLU A 156 2.61 -3.54 14.01
C GLU A 156 2.04 -2.21 13.52
N LEU A 157 2.90 -1.30 13.05
CA LEU A 157 2.51 0.00 12.49
C LEU A 157 1.73 -0.17 11.18
N GLY A 158 2.08 -1.15 10.35
CA GLY A 158 1.31 -1.46 9.14
C GLY A 158 -0.15 -1.84 9.46
N LEU A 159 -0.38 -2.65 10.49
CA LEU A 159 -1.74 -3.01 10.92
C LEU A 159 -2.49 -1.83 11.53
N ARG A 160 -1.81 -0.99 12.31
CA ARG A 160 -2.37 0.24 12.88
C ARG A 160 -2.60 1.28 11.80
N GLY A 161 -1.69 1.38 10.82
CA GLY A 161 -1.78 2.28 9.69
C GLY A 161 -3.03 2.04 8.85
N PHE A 162 -3.41 0.78 8.58
CA PHE A 162 -4.68 0.49 7.93
C PHE A 162 -5.89 0.93 8.76
N ALA A 163 -5.85 0.75 10.06
CA ALA A 163 -6.92 1.22 10.95
C ALA A 163 -6.99 2.76 10.97
N LEU A 164 -5.84 3.42 11.01
CA LEU A 164 -5.74 4.88 10.96
C LEU A 164 -6.24 5.41 9.61
N SER A 165 -5.82 4.81 8.50
CA SER A 165 -6.25 5.18 7.16
C SER A 165 -7.78 5.10 6.99
N ARG A 166 -8.39 4.02 7.47
CA ARG A 166 -9.86 3.87 7.47
C ARG A 166 -10.58 4.89 8.36
N TYR A 167 -10.00 5.17 9.52
CA TYR A 167 -10.59 6.11 10.48
C TYR A 167 -10.54 7.55 9.99
N SER A 168 -9.40 7.96 9.43
CA SER A 168 -9.17 9.34 8.98
C SER A 168 -9.60 9.60 7.54
N GLY A 169 -9.69 8.56 6.71
CA GLY A 169 -9.84 8.69 5.26
C GLY A 169 -8.52 9.00 4.55
N CYS A 170 -7.40 9.21 5.26
CA CYS A 170 -6.09 9.50 4.64
C CYS A 170 -5.38 8.23 4.14
N TRP A 171 -4.53 8.43 3.15
CA TRP A 171 -3.53 7.43 2.76
C TRP A 171 -2.39 7.44 3.75
#